data_bd9b04a6004052d040c337bcc3d7df58
#
_entry.id   bd9b04a6004052d040c337bcc3d7df58
#
_cell.length_a   1.000
_cell.length_b   1.000
_cell.length_c   1.000
_cell.angle_alpha   90.00
_cell.angle_beta   90.00
_cell.angle_gamma   90.00
#
_symmetry.space_group_name_H-M   'P 1'
#
loop_
_entity.id
_entity.type
_entity.pdbx_description
1 polymer ?
#
loop_
_entity_poly.entity_id
_entity_poly.type
_entity_poly.pdbx_seq_one_letter_code
_entity_poly.pdbx_strand_id
1 'polypeptide(L)'
;HNRVRRQRQMCIRDSTRFIQLCDAFDIPILSLMDCPGMMVGPDVEATALVRHCVRMFNAGANLTTPLFGVVVRKAYGLGVQAMCGASALVGFFTVAWPTAEFAGMNIEGSVKLGYRRELMAIEDPEERANEFNSRVDRAYEAAKAVNAAAGGGIDDVIDPAETRSWIAESLKRVPPKPHRTEKKYPYIDTW
;
A
#
# COMPACT_ATOMS: atom_id res chain seq x y z
N HIS A 1 -19.46 -12.46 4.56
CA HIS A 1 -18.45 -11.69 5.30
C HIS A 1 -17.22 -12.53 5.71
N ASN A 2 -17.39 -13.72 6.31
CA ASN A 2 -16.26 -14.56 6.77
C ASN A 2 -15.34 -15.06 5.65
N ARG A 3 -15.87 -15.33 4.45
CA ARG A 3 -15.08 -15.81 3.31
C ARG A 3 -14.12 -14.72 2.78
N VAL A 4 -14.58 -13.50 2.68
CA VAL A 4 -13.76 -12.35 2.23
C VAL A 4 -12.66 -12.01 3.25
N ARG A 5 -12.95 -12.13 4.54
CA ARG A 5 -11.98 -11.92 5.63
C ARG A 5 -10.84 -12.94 5.59
N ARG A 6 -11.16 -14.22 5.42
CA ARG A 6 -10.15 -15.30 5.29
C ARG A 6 -9.28 -15.11 4.05
N GLN A 7 -9.86 -14.73 2.91
CA GLN A 7 -9.10 -14.46 1.69
C GLN A 7 -8.06 -13.35 1.88
N ARG A 8 -8.41 -12.24 2.55
CA ARG A 8 -7.45 -11.12 2.76
C ARG A 8 -6.29 -11.50 3.69
N GLN A 9 -6.53 -12.30 4.72
CA GLN A 9 -5.44 -12.82 5.57
C GLN A 9 -4.56 -13.80 4.80
N MET A 10 -5.14 -14.64 3.96
CA MET A 10 -4.37 -15.51 3.06
C MET A 10 -3.51 -14.67 2.12
N CYS A 11 -4.05 -13.62 1.49
CA CYS A 11 -3.27 -12.74 0.60
C CYS A 11 -2.04 -12.12 1.29
N ILE A 12 -2.15 -11.70 2.54
CA ILE A 12 -1.01 -11.14 3.29
C ILE A 12 0.05 -12.22 3.53
N ARG A 13 -0.35 -13.43 3.92
CA ARG A 13 0.58 -14.55 4.12
C ARG A 13 1.26 -14.95 2.81
N ASP A 14 0.49 -15.09 1.75
CA ASP A 14 0.97 -15.46 0.42
C ASP A 14 1.95 -14.42 -0.11
N SER A 15 1.62 -13.14 0.04
CA SER A 15 2.50 -12.03 -0.36
C SER A 15 3.79 -12.03 0.46
N THR A 16 3.71 -12.27 1.77
CA THR A 16 4.91 -12.36 2.63
C THR A 16 5.84 -13.47 2.15
N ARG A 17 5.29 -14.65 1.90
CA ARG A 17 6.07 -15.79 1.40
C ARG A 17 6.64 -15.52 0.01
N PHE A 18 5.85 -14.92 -0.87
CA PHE A 18 6.29 -14.54 -2.21
C PHE A 18 7.48 -13.57 -2.17
N ILE A 19 7.39 -12.54 -1.32
CA ILE A 19 8.49 -11.58 -1.10
C ILE A 19 9.75 -12.30 -0.62
N GLN A 20 9.63 -13.19 0.36
CA GLN A 20 10.76 -13.95 0.89
C GLN A 20 11.37 -14.89 -0.16
N LEU A 21 10.54 -15.53 -0.99
CA LEU A 21 11.02 -16.37 -2.10
C LEU A 21 11.78 -15.56 -3.13
N CYS A 22 11.21 -14.44 -3.59
CA CYS A 22 11.86 -13.55 -4.54
C CYS A 22 13.21 -13.07 -4.00
N ASP A 23 13.24 -12.66 -2.73
CA ASP A 23 14.45 -12.20 -2.09
C ASP A 23 15.50 -13.31 -1.92
N ALA A 24 15.07 -14.54 -1.61
CA ALA A 24 15.97 -15.70 -1.48
C ALA A 24 16.67 -16.06 -2.80
N PHE A 25 16.01 -15.84 -3.93
CA PHE A 25 16.52 -16.13 -5.27
C PHE A 25 16.99 -14.88 -6.04
N ASP A 26 17.10 -13.74 -5.39
CA ASP A 26 17.49 -12.45 -5.99
C ASP A 26 16.61 -12.02 -7.18
N ILE A 27 15.32 -12.34 -7.13
CA ILE A 27 14.35 -11.99 -8.16
C ILE A 27 13.76 -10.61 -7.84
N PRO A 28 13.90 -9.59 -8.72
CA PRO A 28 13.25 -8.31 -8.56
C PRO A 28 11.73 -8.43 -8.46
N ILE A 29 11.11 -7.56 -7.66
CA ILE A 29 9.67 -7.59 -7.39
C ILE A 29 9.01 -6.36 -7.99
N LEU A 30 7.92 -6.56 -8.74
CA LEU A 30 7.00 -5.50 -9.14
C LEU A 30 5.74 -5.59 -8.28
N SER A 31 5.45 -4.52 -7.56
CA SER A 31 4.21 -4.37 -6.77
C SER A 31 3.26 -3.43 -7.48
N LEU A 32 2.16 -3.97 -8.02
CA LEU A 32 1.04 -3.20 -8.58
C LEU A 32 0.00 -3.00 -7.48
N MET A 33 -0.22 -1.75 -7.08
CA MET A 33 -0.97 -1.45 -5.86
C MET A 33 -2.34 -0.83 -6.15
N ASP A 34 -3.39 -1.50 -5.68
CA ASP A 34 -4.75 -1.00 -5.53
C ASP A 34 -5.27 -1.50 -4.18
N CYS A 35 -4.88 -0.83 -3.11
CA CYS A 35 -5.14 -1.27 -1.75
C CYS A 35 -6.03 -0.28 -0.99
N PRO A 36 -7.26 -0.67 -0.61
CA PRO A 36 -8.18 0.18 0.15
C PRO A 36 -7.83 0.26 1.65
N GLY A 37 -6.67 -0.23 2.04
CA GLY A 37 -6.22 -0.30 3.43
C GLY A 37 -6.51 -1.64 4.10
N MET A 38 -6.08 -1.74 5.34
CA MET A 38 -6.35 -2.91 6.18
C MET A 38 -7.73 -2.78 6.82
N MET A 39 -8.38 -3.91 7.03
CA MET A 39 -9.62 -3.95 7.79
C MET A 39 -9.32 -3.69 9.27
N VAL A 40 -10.21 -2.96 9.92
CA VAL A 40 -10.17 -2.69 11.37
C VAL A 40 -11.46 -3.15 12.04
N GLY A 41 -11.40 -3.38 13.33
CA GLY A 41 -12.54 -3.72 14.16
C GLY A 41 -12.35 -5.00 14.98
N PRO A 42 -13.11 -5.17 16.07
CA PRO A 42 -12.92 -6.26 17.03
C PRO A 42 -12.91 -7.65 16.40
N ASP A 43 -13.83 -7.91 15.47
CA ASP A 43 -13.95 -9.20 14.80
C ASP A 43 -12.72 -9.53 13.91
N VAL A 44 -12.08 -8.50 13.37
CA VAL A 44 -10.90 -8.66 12.50
C VAL A 44 -9.66 -8.83 13.37
N GLU A 45 -9.56 -8.04 14.43
CA GLU A 45 -8.45 -8.10 15.38
C GLU A 45 -8.44 -9.44 16.13
N ALA A 46 -9.60 -10.01 16.47
CA ALA A 46 -9.71 -11.34 17.04
C ALA A 46 -9.11 -12.46 16.16
N THR A 47 -8.93 -12.20 14.84
CA THR A 47 -8.26 -13.13 13.92
C THR A 47 -6.75 -12.90 13.81
N ALA A 48 -6.16 -12.11 14.70
CA ALA A 48 -4.74 -11.74 14.72
C ALA A 48 -4.24 -11.06 13.43
N LEU A 49 -5.07 -10.21 12.80
CA LEU A 49 -4.73 -9.52 11.56
C LEU A 49 -3.41 -8.75 11.67
N VAL A 50 -3.21 -8.00 12.76
CA VAL A 50 -1.98 -7.22 13.00
C VAL A 50 -0.75 -8.12 12.97
N ARG A 51 -0.79 -9.28 13.61
CA ARG A 51 0.31 -10.26 13.59
C ARG A 51 0.65 -10.72 12.18
N HIS A 52 -0.34 -10.93 11.32
CA HIS A 52 -0.12 -11.32 9.93
C HIS A 52 0.44 -10.16 9.09
N CYS A 53 -0.06 -8.94 9.32
CA CYS A 53 0.43 -7.75 8.63
C CYS A 53 1.90 -7.47 8.95
N VAL A 54 2.29 -7.55 10.21
CA VAL A 54 3.66 -7.32 10.66
C VAL A 54 4.66 -8.25 9.97
N ARG A 55 4.27 -9.49 9.65
CA ARG A 55 5.14 -10.41 8.89
C ARG A 55 5.48 -9.86 7.50
N MET A 56 4.50 -9.26 6.81
CA MET A 56 4.73 -8.65 5.50
C MET A 56 5.63 -7.41 5.60
N PHE A 57 5.44 -6.58 6.63
CA PHE A 57 6.34 -5.46 6.91
C PHE A 57 7.77 -5.93 7.19
N ASN A 58 7.93 -6.96 8.02
CA ASN A 58 9.26 -7.52 8.33
C ASN A 58 9.93 -8.08 7.08
N ALA A 59 9.20 -8.80 6.23
CA ALA A 59 9.73 -9.31 4.98
C ALA A 59 10.15 -8.17 4.04
N GLY A 60 9.33 -7.12 3.93
CA GLY A 60 9.62 -5.95 3.12
C GLY A 60 10.82 -5.14 3.64
N ALA A 61 10.89 -4.89 4.96
CA ALA A 61 11.97 -4.13 5.57
C ALA A 61 13.34 -4.83 5.48
N ASN A 62 13.35 -6.15 5.37
CA ASN A 62 14.58 -6.94 5.21
C ASN A 62 14.87 -7.32 3.74
N LEU A 63 14.09 -6.78 2.81
CA LEU A 63 14.24 -7.06 1.39
C LEU A 63 15.57 -6.50 0.87
N THR A 64 16.32 -7.31 0.14
CA THR A 64 17.59 -6.92 -0.48
C THR A 64 17.52 -6.96 -2.00
N THR A 65 16.46 -7.55 -2.55
CA THR A 65 16.19 -7.48 -3.99
C THR A 65 15.42 -6.20 -4.33
N PRO A 66 15.58 -5.64 -5.55
CA PRO A 66 14.86 -4.43 -5.94
C PRO A 66 13.34 -4.63 -5.90
N LEU A 67 12.66 -3.66 -5.31
CA LEU A 67 11.20 -3.56 -5.31
C LEU A 67 10.79 -2.32 -6.10
N PHE A 68 9.98 -2.52 -7.12
CA PHE A 68 9.39 -1.48 -7.95
C PHE A 68 7.93 -1.32 -7.59
N GLY A 69 7.55 -0.13 -7.12
CA GLY A 69 6.18 0.18 -6.70
C GLY A 69 5.42 0.96 -7.77
N VAL A 70 4.22 0.52 -8.14
CA VAL A 70 3.31 1.27 -9.02
C VAL A 70 1.93 1.32 -8.36
N VAL A 71 1.50 2.51 -7.97
CA VAL A 71 0.16 2.73 -7.44
C VAL A 71 -0.80 2.98 -8.59
N VAL A 72 -1.71 2.02 -8.79
CA VAL A 72 -2.67 2.04 -9.90
C VAL A 72 -3.91 2.86 -9.55
N ARG A 73 -4.42 2.72 -8.32
CA ARG A 73 -5.62 3.40 -7.88
C ARG A 73 -5.55 3.75 -6.38
N LYS A 74 -5.96 2.86 -5.48
CA LYS A 74 -6.03 3.15 -4.04
C LYS A 74 -4.74 2.81 -3.32
N ALA A 75 -4.25 3.77 -2.54
CA ALA A 75 -3.08 3.64 -1.69
C ALA A 75 -3.42 4.09 -0.27
N TYR A 76 -4.17 3.27 0.48
CA TYR A 76 -4.70 3.65 1.78
C TYR A 76 -3.99 2.95 2.93
N GLY A 77 -3.48 3.75 3.86
CA GLY A 77 -2.97 3.35 5.15
C GLY A 77 -1.84 2.31 5.12
N LEU A 78 -1.81 1.47 6.14
CA LEU A 78 -0.76 0.46 6.30
C LEU A 78 -0.76 -0.63 5.21
N GLY A 79 -1.88 -0.83 4.52
CA GLY A 79 -1.98 -1.84 3.48
C GLY A 79 -1.03 -1.55 2.31
N VAL A 80 -1.02 -0.31 1.82
CA VAL A 80 -0.10 0.08 0.75
C VAL A 80 1.34 0.10 1.23
N GLN A 81 1.60 0.54 2.45
CA GLN A 81 2.97 0.54 3.00
C GLN A 81 3.54 -0.88 3.05
N ALA A 82 2.75 -1.87 3.45
CA ALA A 82 3.18 -3.28 3.41
C ALA A 82 3.51 -3.74 1.98
N MET A 83 2.77 -3.29 0.98
CA MET A 83 3.01 -3.61 -0.44
C MET A 83 4.20 -2.86 -1.04
N CYS A 84 4.62 -1.75 -0.44
CA CYS A 84 5.81 -0.98 -0.82
C CYS A 84 7.10 -1.42 -0.09
N GLY A 85 7.11 -2.56 0.58
CA GLY A 85 8.29 -3.00 1.33
C GLY A 85 8.49 -2.26 2.65
N ALA A 86 7.40 -1.94 3.36
CA ALA A 86 7.28 -1.19 4.60
C ALA A 86 7.21 0.35 4.44
N SER A 87 7.68 0.92 3.34
CA SER A 87 7.53 2.35 3.03
C SER A 87 7.66 2.59 1.53
N ALA A 88 6.89 3.51 0.99
CA ALA A 88 6.99 3.91 -0.42
C ALA A 88 8.37 4.49 -0.79
N LEU A 89 9.14 4.93 0.19
CA LEU A 89 10.47 5.52 0.00
C LEU A 89 11.63 4.51 0.13
N VAL A 90 11.34 3.23 0.43
CA VAL A 90 12.37 2.19 0.64
C VAL A 90 12.61 1.36 -0.62
N GLY A 91 11.63 1.27 -1.51
CA GLY A 91 11.76 0.56 -2.78
C GLY A 91 12.80 1.20 -3.71
N PHE A 92 13.08 0.54 -4.83
CA PHE A 92 13.94 1.10 -5.87
C PHE A 92 13.32 2.35 -6.49
N PHE A 93 12.02 2.32 -6.68
CA PHE A 93 11.13 3.47 -6.91
C PHE A 93 9.71 3.14 -6.49
N THR A 94 8.92 4.19 -6.21
CA THR A 94 7.45 4.12 -6.12
C THR A 94 6.85 5.25 -6.94
N VAL A 95 6.16 4.89 -8.01
CA VAL A 95 5.43 5.83 -8.87
C VAL A 95 3.93 5.57 -8.82
N ALA A 96 3.15 6.54 -9.25
CA ALA A 96 1.71 6.41 -9.29
C ALA A 96 1.14 6.77 -10.67
N TRP A 97 0.01 6.18 -11.01
CA TRP A 97 -0.79 6.66 -12.14
C TRP A 97 -1.62 7.88 -11.70
N PRO A 98 -2.08 8.73 -12.65
CA PRO A 98 -2.93 9.88 -12.33
C PRO A 98 -4.25 9.52 -11.63
N THR A 99 -4.69 8.26 -11.76
CA THR A 99 -5.88 7.70 -11.10
C THR A 99 -5.63 7.31 -9.64
N ALA A 100 -4.41 7.45 -9.14
CA ALA A 100 -4.07 7.02 -7.80
C ALA A 100 -4.49 8.04 -6.73
N GLU A 101 -4.93 7.50 -5.60
CA GLU A 101 -5.40 8.23 -4.43
C GLU A 101 -4.64 7.76 -3.19
N PHE A 102 -4.14 8.72 -2.40
CA PHE A 102 -3.36 8.46 -1.20
C PHE A 102 -4.08 8.98 0.04
N ALA A 103 -4.34 8.11 1.00
CA ALA A 103 -4.99 8.50 2.25
C ALA A 103 -4.55 7.61 3.42
N GLY A 104 -4.68 8.11 4.64
CA GLY A 104 -4.39 7.32 5.84
C GLY A 104 -5.38 6.16 6.08
N MET A 105 -6.60 6.29 5.57
CA MET A 105 -7.67 5.29 5.62
C MET A 105 -8.72 5.61 4.53
N ASN A 106 -9.80 4.83 4.46
CA ASN A 106 -10.93 5.16 3.59
C ASN A 106 -11.39 6.61 3.80
N ILE A 107 -11.54 7.37 2.70
CA ILE A 107 -11.73 8.82 2.72
C ILE A 107 -13.06 9.20 3.39
N GLU A 108 -14.17 8.58 2.99
CA GLU A 108 -15.48 8.86 3.60
C GLU A 108 -15.50 8.50 5.09
N GLY A 109 -14.86 7.38 5.43
CA GLY A 109 -14.69 6.94 6.83
C GLY A 109 -13.87 7.94 7.64
N SER A 110 -12.79 8.48 7.08
CA SER A 110 -11.94 9.47 7.74
C SER A 110 -12.67 10.78 8.01
N VAL A 111 -13.44 11.27 7.04
CA VAL A 111 -14.28 12.46 7.18
C VAL A 111 -15.35 12.25 8.24
N LYS A 112 -16.06 11.11 8.18
CA LYS A 112 -17.09 10.78 9.17
C LYS A 112 -16.55 10.68 10.59
N LEU A 113 -15.32 10.16 10.74
CA LEU A 113 -14.67 10.00 12.04
C LEU A 113 -14.09 11.34 12.54
N GLY A 114 -13.33 12.01 11.71
CA GLY A 114 -12.60 13.23 12.06
C GLY A 114 -13.52 14.41 12.36
N TYR A 115 -14.60 14.55 11.59
CA TYR A 115 -15.55 15.65 11.71
C TYR A 115 -16.86 15.25 12.40
N ARG A 116 -16.86 14.13 13.13
CA ARG A 116 -18.08 13.58 13.74
C ARG A 116 -18.83 14.61 14.60
N ARG A 117 -18.12 15.35 15.45
CA ARG A 117 -18.75 16.32 16.37
C ARG A 117 -19.39 17.48 15.62
N GLU A 118 -18.68 18.01 14.63
CA GLU A 118 -19.14 19.13 13.81
C GLU A 118 -20.37 18.74 12.97
N LEU A 119 -20.31 17.58 12.31
CA LEU A 119 -21.42 17.08 11.52
C LEU A 119 -22.67 16.78 12.39
N MET A 120 -22.49 16.28 13.58
CA MET A 120 -23.61 16.02 14.50
C MET A 120 -24.20 17.27 15.10
N ALA A 121 -23.51 18.42 15.09
CA ALA A 121 -24.03 19.72 15.54
C ALA A 121 -24.95 20.37 14.50
N ILE A 122 -24.96 19.91 13.25
CA ILE A 122 -25.89 20.38 12.22
C ILE A 122 -27.21 19.64 12.42
N GLU A 123 -28.26 20.37 12.80
CA GLU A 123 -29.59 19.80 13.11
C GLU A 123 -30.29 19.29 11.85
N ASP A 124 -30.25 20.08 10.77
CA ASP A 124 -30.88 19.71 9.49
C ASP A 124 -30.15 18.54 8.82
N PRO A 125 -30.84 17.41 8.53
CA PRO A 125 -30.23 16.25 7.89
C PRO A 125 -29.72 16.51 6.47
N GLU A 126 -30.38 17.40 5.70
CA GLU A 126 -29.99 17.72 4.35
C GLU A 126 -28.73 18.60 4.34
N GLU A 127 -28.68 19.62 5.18
CA GLU A 127 -27.50 20.45 5.37
C GLU A 127 -26.30 19.62 5.85
N ARG A 128 -26.52 18.71 6.80
CA ARG A 128 -25.49 17.78 7.29
C ARG A 128 -24.94 16.88 6.19
N ALA A 129 -25.82 16.37 5.32
CA ALA A 129 -25.39 15.53 4.18
C ALA A 129 -24.59 16.34 3.18
N ASN A 130 -24.99 17.57 2.88
CA ASN A 130 -24.29 18.46 1.96
C ASN A 130 -22.91 18.84 2.50
N GLU A 131 -22.81 19.18 3.78
CA GLU A 131 -21.51 19.47 4.42
C GLU A 131 -20.60 18.24 4.45
N PHE A 132 -21.14 17.06 4.74
CA PHE A 132 -20.38 15.81 4.67
C PHE A 132 -19.82 15.57 3.26
N ASN A 133 -20.65 15.68 2.23
CA ASN A 133 -20.22 15.48 0.84
C ASN A 133 -19.17 16.51 0.42
N SER A 134 -19.35 17.78 0.78
CA SER A 134 -18.37 18.84 0.52
C SER A 134 -17.01 18.55 1.14
N ARG A 135 -16.96 17.99 2.36
CA ARG A 135 -15.72 17.60 3.04
C ARG A 135 -15.09 16.36 2.38
N VAL A 136 -15.91 15.42 1.95
CA VAL A 136 -15.45 14.23 1.21
C VAL A 136 -14.80 14.65 -0.10
N ASP A 137 -15.41 15.52 -0.88
CA ASP A 137 -14.87 16.01 -2.15
C ASP A 137 -13.52 16.71 -1.96
N ARG A 138 -13.40 17.56 -0.95
CA ARG A 138 -12.12 18.19 -0.59
C ARG A 138 -11.05 17.19 -0.18
N ALA A 139 -11.44 16.14 0.53
CA ALA A 139 -10.52 15.10 0.94
C ALA A 139 -10.05 14.24 -0.26
N TYR A 140 -10.92 13.99 -1.24
CA TYR A 140 -10.53 13.34 -2.49
C TYR A 140 -9.58 14.21 -3.32
N GLU A 141 -9.80 15.53 -3.42
CA GLU A 141 -8.88 16.45 -4.08
C GLU A 141 -7.50 16.43 -3.42
N ALA A 142 -7.44 16.43 -2.09
CA ALA A 142 -6.19 16.36 -1.34
C ALA A 142 -5.47 15.00 -1.51
N ALA A 143 -6.24 13.92 -1.74
CA ALA A 143 -5.71 12.56 -1.87
C ALA A 143 -5.09 12.25 -3.24
N LYS A 144 -5.19 13.14 -4.22
CA LYS A 144 -4.65 12.91 -5.58
C LYS A 144 -3.14 12.63 -5.57
N ALA A 145 -2.70 11.74 -6.45
CA ALA A 145 -1.31 11.33 -6.59
C ALA A 145 -0.32 12.49 -6.73
N VAL A 146 -0.70 13.54 -7.44
CA VAL A 146 0.14 14.74 -7.62
C VAL A 146 0.47 15.43 -6.29
N ASN A 147 -0.44 15.41 -5.33
CA ASN A 147 -0.19 15.97 -4.00
C ASN A 147 0.75 15.08 -3.18
N ALA A 148 0.64 13.76 -3.33
CA ALA A 148 1.56 12.81 -2.70
C ALA A 148 2.99 12.98 -3.24
N ALA A 149 3.15 13.13 -4.55
CA ALA A 149 4.43 13.39 -5.20
C ALA A 149 5.01 14.76 -4.79
N ALA A 150 4.21 15.82 -4.81
CA ALA A 150 4.62 17.14 -4.37
C ALA A 150 5.08 17.18 -2.90
N GLY A 151 4.48 16.33 -2.05
CA GLY A 151 4.87 16.15 -0.64
C GLY A 151 6.06 15.22 -0.43
N GLY A 152 6.66 14.67 -1.48
CA GLY A 152 7.79 13.73 -1.40
C GLY A 152 7.40 12.33 -0.87
N GLY A 153 6.12 11.96 -0.95
CA GLY A 153 5.63 10.65 -0.51
C GLY A 153 5.84 9.53 -1.54
N ILE A 154 6.07 9.88 -2.80
CA ILE A 154 6.40 9.00 -3.92
C ILE A 154 7.35 9.72 -4.88
N ASP A 155 7.99 8.96 -5.79
CA ASP A 155 9.00 9.51 -6.69
C ASP A 155 8.39 10.33 -7.85
N ASP A 156 7.29 9.86 -8.44
CA ASP A 156 6.67 10.56 -9.57
C ASP A 156 5.22 10.10 -9.84
N VAL A 157 4.51 10.88 -10.66
CA VAL A 157 3.21 10.51 -11.27
C VAL A 157 3.42 10.35 -12.77
N ILE A 158 3.24 9.14 -13.26
CA ILE A 158 3.57 8.75 -14.64
C ILE A 158 2.33 8.40 -15.45
N ASP A 159 2.41 8.55 -16.78
CA ASP A 159 1.43 7.96 -17.69
C ASP A 159 1.45 6.43 -17.55
N PRO A 160 0.29 5.76 -17.45
CA PRO A 160 0.21 4.30 -17.47
C PRO A 160 1.02 3.64 -18.60
N ALA A 161 1.09 4.26 -19.76
CA ALA A 161 1.85 3.79 -20.93
C ALA A 161 3.37 3.76 -20.68
N GLU A 162 3.89 4.59 -19.78
CA GLU A 162 5.32 4.67 -19.42
C GLU A 162 5.75 3.61 -18.40
N THR A 163 4.80 2.95 -17.74
CA THR A 163 5.08 1.97 -16.67
C THR A 163 6.11 0.93 -17.07
N ARG A 164 6.00 0.37 -18.28
CA ARG A 164 6.93 -0.63 -18.78
C ARG A 164 8.34 -0.05 -18.96
N SER A 165 8.45 1.15 -19.47
CA SER A 165 9.74 1.83 -19.68
C SER A 165 10.42 2.12 -18.36
N TRP A 166 9.69 2.60 -17.36
CA TRP A 166 10.18 2.82 -16.00
C TRP A 166 10.79 1.55 -15.41
N ILE A 167 10.08 0.43 -15.49
CA ILE A 167 10.56 -0.86 -14.97
C ILE A 167 11.80 -1.34 -15.75
N ALA A 168 11.75 -1.31 -17.08
CA ALA A 168 12.82 -1.82 -17.92
C ALA A 168 14.13 -1.02 -17.75
N GLU A 169 14.03 0.32 -17.71
CA GLU A 169 15.21 1.18 -17.52
C GLU A 169 15.75 1.07 -16.08
N SER A 170 14.88 0.91 -15.10
CA SER A 170 15.31 0.71 -13.72
C SER A 170 16.00 -0.64 -13.53
N LEU A 171 15.52 -1.71 -14.14
CA LEU A 171 16.19 -3.02 -14.11
C LEU A 171 17.61 -2.97 -14.66
N LYS A 172 17.88 -2.17 -15.70
CA LYS A 172 19.23 -1.96 -16.24
C LYS A 172 20.18 -1.26 -15.27
N ARG A 173 19.62 -0.48 -14.33
CA ARG A 173 20.37 0.31 -13.32
C ARG A 173 20.55 -0.43 -12.01
N VAL A 174 19.92 -1.57 -11.83
CA VAL A 174 20.13 -2.42 -10.64
C VAL A 174 21.57 -2.89 -10.61
N PRO A 175 22.33 -2.61 -9.53
CA PRO A 175 23.69 -3.07 -9.43
C PRO A 175 23.77 -4.61 -9.49
N PRO A 176 24.75 -5.18 -10.18
CA PRO A 176 24.95 -6.62 -10.17
C PRO A 176 25.26 -7.08 -8.75
N LYS A 177 24.58 -8.13 -8.30
CA LYS A 177 24.87 -8.73 -7.00
C LYS A 177 26.09 -9.65 -7.09
N PRO A 178 26.96 -9.67 -6.05
CA PRO A 178 28.04 -10.62 -5.98
C PRO A 178 27.47 -12.05 -5.93
N HIS A 179 28.20 -12.99 -6.51
CA HIS A 179 27.85 -14.41 -6.43
C HIS A 179 27.86 -14.85 -4.95
N ARG A 180 26.76 -15.44 -4.50
CA ARG A 180 26.65 -15.98 -3.14
C ARG A 180 27.05 -17.44 -3.10
N THR A 181 27.87 -17.79 -2.14
CA THR A 181 28.24 -19.15 -1.80
C THR A 181 27.38 -19.77 -0.72
N GLU A 182 26.63 -18.93 0.02
CA GLU A 182 25.79 -19.33 1.13
C GLU A 182 24.32 -19.02 0.86
N LYS A 183 23.44 -19.71 1.58
CA LYS A 183 22.00 -19.40 1.57
C LYS A 183 21.74 -18.05 2.22
N LYS A 184 20.98 -17.21 1.57
CA LYS A 184 20.53 -15.93 2.14
C LYS A 184 19.59 -16.15 3.33
N TYR A 185 18.67 -17.11 3.18
CA TYR A 185 17.77 -17.56 4.24
C TYR A 185 17.92 -19.06 4.44
N PRO A 186 18.07 -19.52 5.68
CA PRO A 186 18.12 -20.95 5.97
C PRO A 186 16.75 -21.61 5.75
N TYR A 187 15.67 -20.84 5.84
CA TYR A 187 14.30 -21.30 5.64
C TYR A 187 13.41 -20.16 5.13
N ILE A 188 12.28 -20.49 4.56
CA ILE A 188 11.21 -19.58 4.16
C ILE A 188 10.00 -19.93 5.01
N ASP A 189 9.27 -18.91 5.47
CA ASP A 189 8.06 -19.07 6.26
C ASP A 189 7.08 -20.07 5.62
N THR A 190 6.55 -20.95 6.43
CA THR A 190 5.42 -21.82 6.05
C THR A 190 4.11 -21.03 6.02
N TRP A 191 3.11 -21.61 5.39
CA TRP A 191 1.75 -21.03 5.28
C TRP A 191 1.09 -20.73 6.64
#